data_74ecc13b1b2eda3a6001ec707a2b834c
#
_entry.id   74ecc13b1b2eda3a6001ec707a2b834c
#
_cell.length_a   1.000
_cell.length_b   1.000
_cell.length_c   1.000
_cell.angle_alpha   90.00
_cell.angle_beta   90.00
_cell.angle_gamma   90.00
#
_symmetry.space_group_name_H-M   'P 1'
#
loop_
_entity.id
_entity.type
_entity.pdbx_description
1 polymer ?
#
loop_
_entity_poly.entity_id
_entity_poly.type
_entity_poly.pdbx_seq_one_letter_code
_entity_poly.pdbx_strand_id
1 'polypeptide(L)'
;AIVKGLGLRIVGGSNNNIVLYCPFHNNTHTPSFYISEETGACLCYNPSCGEAGGIKDLVKKISNKNEFETLRFILSKKSEASDAFQDTLSSLFDEKPDFEEFSQEVLDNLYNELGTNEEAKDYFKSRGINEESMQYFRLGYSSKMGMAIVPVHSPDGLPVGLVGRSIKEKKFKNSTNLPKNKTMFNIHRAKRIGENVIIVESTFDAIRVHQAGFPNVVATLGGHLSKENIGLLNRYFNRIIIMTDSDLAGRELGLSIASRLRNKDILWASYEYGKIYPHEAKDAGDMSEKDIIACIKNAVSDIEYRSWNS
;
A
#
# COMPACT_ATOMS: atom_id res chain seq x y z
N ALA A 1 25.49 -20.76 -13.33
CA ALA A 1 24.15 -21.07 -13.87
C ALA A 1 23.43 -19.81 -14.41
N ILE A 2 23.17 -18.78 -13.57
CA ILE A 2 22.41 -17.57 -13.96
C ILE A 2 23.08 -16.82 -15.13
N VAL A 3 24.39 -16.56 -15.03
CA VAL A 3 25.16 -15.84 -16.07
C VAL A 3 25.06 -16.51 -17.43
N LYS A 4 25.19 -17.84 -17.46
CA LYS A 4 25.00 -18.65 -18.68
C LYS A 4 23.56 -18.58 -19.19
N GLY A 5 22.58 -18.61 -18.27
CA GLY A 5 21.16 -18.49 -18.61
C GLY A 5 20.78 -17.14 -19.20
N LEU A 6 21.54 -16.07 -18.92
CA LEU A 6 21.41 -14.76 -19.55
C LEU A 6 22.16 -14.64 -20.89
N GLY A 7 22.81 -15.70 -21.37
CA GLY A 7 23.60 -15.68 -22.58
C GLY A 7 24.93 -14.90 -22.46
N LEU A 8 25.36 -14.58 -21.25
CA LEU A 8 26.59 -13.82 -21.03
C LEU A 8 27.83 -14.75 -21.10
N ARG A 9 28.85 -14.31 -21.82
CA ARG A 9 30.09 -15.05 -22.01
C ARG A 9 31.04 -14.84 -20.81
N ILE A 10 31.27 -15.89 -20.04
CA ILE A 10 32.31 -15.91 -19.00
C ILE A 10 33.68 -15.97 -19.67
N VAL A 11 34.57 -15.07 -19.29
CA VAL A 11 35.95 -14.98 -19.84
C VAL A 11 36.96 -15.59 -18.89
N GLY A 12 36.69 -15.54 -17.59
CA GLY A 12 37.55 -16.11 -16.55
C GLY A 12 36.90 -16.04 -15.18
N GLY A 13 37.62 -16.49 -14.15
CA GLY A 13 37.28 -16.41 -12.75
C GLY A 13 38.52 -16.29 -11.91
N SER A 14 38.48 -15.50 -10.85
CA SER A 14 39.59 -15.34 -9.89
C SER A 14 39.03 -14.90 -8.56
N ASN A 15 39.53 -15.50 -7.45
CA ASN A 15 39.16 -15.13 -6.09
C ASN A 15 37.65 -15.07 -5.85
N ASN A 16 36.91 -16.14 -6.14
CA ASN A 16 35.45 -16.23 -6.01
C ASN A 16 34.67 -15.19 -6.82
N ASN A 17 35.25 -14.68 -7.91
CA ASN A 17 34.58 -13.79 -8.83
C ASN A 17 34.52 -14.38 -10.25
N ILE A 18 33.38 -14.24 -10.88
CA ILE A 18 33.17 -14.49 -12.32
C ILE A 18 33.52 -13.20 -13.06
N VAL A 19 34.33 -13.32 -14.12
CA VAL A 19 34.76 -12.18 -14.95
C VAL A 19 34.22 -12.33 -16.35
N LEU A 20 33.60 -11.25 -16.86
CA LEU A 20 32.98 -11.21 -18.20
C LEU A 20 33.15 -9.85 -18.87
N TYR A 21 32.86 -9.81 -20.15
CA TYR A 21 32.68 -8.53 -20.85
C TYR A 21 31.43 -7.85 -20.33
N CYS A 22 31.50 -6.53 -20.09
CA CYS A 22 30.35 -5.82 -19.54
C CYS A 22 29.18 -5.79 -20.52
N PRO A 23 27.99 -6.20 -20.12
CA PRO A 23 26.82 -6.18 -20.99
C PRO A 23 26.19 -4.79 -21.18
N PHE A 24 26.64 -3.79 -20.42
CA PHE A 24 26.04 -2.45 -20.42
C PHE A 24 26.81 -1.41 -21.23
N HIS A 25 28.05 -1.72 -21.64
CA HIS A 25 28.79 -0.91 -22.60
C HIS A 25 29.49 -1.83 -23.61
N ASN A 26 29.59 -1.37 -24.83
CA ASN A 26 29.98 -2.17 -25.97
C ASN A 26 31.51 -2.46 -25.99
N ASN A 27 32.05 -3.13 -24.95
CA ASN A 27 33.46 -3.50 -24.85
C ASN A 27 33.61 -5.01 -25.01
N THR A 28 34.24 -5.45 -26.10
CA THR A 28 34.50 -6.86 -26.41
C THR A 28 35.95 -7.26 -26.25
N HIS A 29 36.84 -6.32 -25.87
CA HIS A 29 38.27 -6.54 -25.83
C HIS A 29 38.83 -6.70 -24.43
N THR A 30 38.30 -5.95 -23.43
CA THR A 30 38.80 -5.99 -22.06
C THR A 30 37.70 -6.42 -21.11
N PRO A 31 37.78 -7.59 -20.49
CA PRO A 31 36.81 -7.99 -19.46
C PRO A 31 36.86 -7.02 -18.31
N SER A 32 35.73 -6.42 -17.96
CA SER A 32 35.65 -5.36 -16.93
C SER A 32 34.47 -5.53 -15.99
N PHE A 33 33.64 -6.55 -16.19
CA PHE A 33 32.49 -6.80 -15.34
C PHE A 33 32.73 -8.02 -14.44
N TYR A 34 32.58 -7.81 -13.13
CA TYR A 34 32.84 -8.79 -12.10
C TYR A 34 31.56 -9.13 -11.34
N ILE A 35 31.39 -10.40 -11.06
CA ILE A 35 30.28 -10.91 -10.26
C ILE A 35 30.86 -11.76 -9.13
N SER A 36 30.60 -11.39 -7.89
CA SER A 36 30.99 -12.20 -6.73
C SER A 36 30.15 -13.48 -6.70
N GLU A 37 30.80 -14.63 -6.65
CA GLU A 37 30.14 -15.93 -6.48
C GLU A 37 29.59 -16.12 -5.07
N GLU A 38 30.13 -15.40 -4.10
CA GLU A 38 29.75 -15.47 -2.71
C GLU A 38 28.53 -14.59 -2.38
N THR A 39 28.53 -13.36 -2.88
CA THR A 39 27.51 -12.36 -2.50
C THR A 39 26.53 -12.04 -3.63
N GLY A 40 26.83 -12.43 -4.87
CA GLY A 40 26.07 -12.03 -6.06
C GLY A 40 26.21 -10.55 -6.43
N ALA A 41 27.12 -9.82 -5.77
CA ALA A 41 27.38 -8.42 -6.12
C ALA A 41 28.04 -8.31 -7.49
N CYS A 42 27.60 -7.34 -8.28
CA CYS A 42 28.04 -7.09 -9.65
C CYS A 42 28.64 -5.70 -9.75
N LEU A 43 29.79 -5.56 -10.43
CA LEU A 43 30.46 -4.28 -10.62
C LEU A 43 31.21 -4.23 -11.94
N CYS A 44 31.04 -3.14 -12.69
CA CYS A 44 31.90 -2.81 -13.81
C CYS A 44 33.04 -1.89 -13.39
N TYR A 45 34.28 -2.31 -13.60
CA TYR A 45 35.47 -1.51 -13.28
C TYR A 45 35.82 -0.49 -14.38
N ASN A 46 35.05 -0.40 -15.45
CA ASN A 46 35.22 0.68 -16.43
C ASN A 46 34.68 1.99 -15.86
N PRO A 47 35.51 3.04 -15.67
CA PRO A 47 35.07 4.29 -15.05
C PRO A 47 33.96 5.02 -15.82
N SER A 48 33.89 4.83 -17.15
CA SER A 48 32.86 5.43 -17.99
C SER A 48 31.52 4.68 -17.93
N CYS A 49 31.49 3.46 -17.38
CA CYS A 49 30.28 2.66 -17.21
C CYS A 49 29.76 2.74 -15.79
N GLY A 50 30.60 2.40 -14.80
CA GLY A 50 30.28 2.45 -13.38
C GLY A 50 29.07 1.59 -12.94
N GLU A 51 28.60 0.68 -13.80
CA GLU A 51 27.41 -0.12 -13.49
C GLU A 51 27.68 -1.05 -12.30
N ALA A 52 26.81 -0.97 -11.29
CA ALA A 52 26.91 -1.75 -10.06
C ALA A 52 25.52 -2.19 -9.59
N GLY A 53 25.47 -3.28 -8.82
CA GLY A 53 24.22 -3.79 -8.26
C GLY A 53 24.34 -5.24 -7.78
N GLY A 54 23.22 -5.91 -7.53
CA GLY A 54 23.14 -7.33 -7.24
C GLY A 54 22.79 -8.16 -8.47
N ILE A 55 22.86 -9.50 -8.31
CA ILE A 55 22.47 -10.45 -9.38
C ILE A 55 21.02 -10.24 -9.86
N LYS A 56 20.13 -9.80 -8.98
CA LYS A 56 18.75 -9.49 -9.31
C LYS A 56 18.66 -8.30 -10.27
N ASP A 57 19.42 -7.22 -10.00
CA ASP A 57 19.48 -6.04 -10.83
C ASP A 57 20.06 -6.37 -12.21
N LEU A 58 21.10 -7.20 -12.23
CA LEU A 58 21.72 -7.69 -13.48
C LEU A 58 20.69 -8.43 -14.33
N VAL A 59 19.96 -9.40 -13.76
CA VAL A 59 18.94 -10.17 -14.47
C VAL A 59 17.85 -9.25 -15.00
N LYS A 60 17.33 -8.36 -14.16
CA LYS A 60 16.27 -7.41 -14.51
C LYS A 60 16.67 -6.51 -15.68
N LYS A 61 17.87 -5.92 -15.62
CA LYS A 61 18.36 -4.98 -16.66
C LYS A 61 18.63 -5.67 -17.99
N ILE A 62 19.22 -6.88 -17.98
CA ILE A 62 19.56 -7.58 -19.22
C ILE A 62 18.34 -8.21 -19.89
N SER A 63 17.46 -8.81 -19.11
CA SER A 63 16.30 -9.54 -19.65
C SER A 63 15.04 -8.70 -19.78
N ASN A 64 15.05 -7.44 -19.35
CA ASN A 64 13.91 -6.53 -19.31
C ASN A 64 12.67 -7.15 -18.66
N LYS A 65 12.89 -7.98 -17.63
CA LYS A 65 11.86 -8.71 -16.89
C LYS A 65 11.31 -7.88 -15.73
N ASN A 66 10.03 -8.07 -15.43
CA ASN A 66 9.48 -7.55 -14.19
C ASN A 66 10.05 -8.30 -12.97
N GLU A 67 9.73 -7.83 -11.77
CA GLU A 67 10.24 -8.37 -10.50
C GLU A 67 9.95 -9.87 -10.35
N PHE A 68 8.71 -10.28 -10.59
CA PHE A 68 8.26 -11.66 -10.47
C PHE A 68 8.96 -12.60 -11.47
N GLU A 69 9.06 -12.19 -12.73
CA GLU A 69 9.73 -12.95 -13.78
C GLU A 69 11.24 -13.07 -13.52
N THR A 70 11.86 -12.01 -12.98
CA THR A 70 13.27 -12.00 -12.57
C THR A 70 13.52 -13.04 -11.49
N LEU A 71 12.71 -13.06 -10.44
CA LEU A 71 12.80 -14.02 -9.35
C LEU A 71 12.56 -15.45 -9.85
N ARG A 72 11.55 -15.65 -10.67
CA ARG A 72 11.26 -16.97 -11.28
C ARG A 72 12.43 -17.48 -12.11
N PHE A 73 13.08 -16.62 -12.89
CA PHE A 73 14.27 -16.97 -13.68
C PHE A 73 15.44 -17.38 -12.76
N ILE A 74 15.72 -16.61 -11.70
CA ILE A 74 16.78 -16.91 -10.74
C ILE A 74 16.50 -18.27 -10.06
N LEU A 75 15.26 -18.50 -9.61
CA LEU A 75 14.85 -19.75 -8.98
C LEU A 75 14.97 -20.96 -9.91
N SER A 76 14.64 -20.82 -11.20
CA SER A 76 14.77 -21.92 -12.15
C SER A 76 16.22 -22.40 -12.34
N LYS A 77 17.20 -21.59 -11.90
CA LYS A 77 18.64 -21.89 -11.94
C LYS A 77 19.21 -22.33 -10.59
N LYS A 78 18.36 -22.44 -9.55
CA LYS A 78 18.77 -22.76 -8.19
C LYS A 78 19.45 -24.11 -8.05
N SER A 79 19.04 -25.13 -8.79
CA SER A 79 19.57 -26.49 -8.71
C SER A 79 21.03 -26.63 -9.17
N GLU A 80 21.56 -25.58 -9.81
CA GLU A 80 22.92 -25.55 -10.36
C GLU A 80 23.86 -24.62 -9.55
N ALA A 81 23.40 -24.05 -8.40
CA ALA A 81 24.15 -23.07 -7.63
C ALA A 81 24.82 -23.69 -6.40
N SER A 82 25.91 -23.07 -5.90
CA SER A 82 26.59 -23.46 -4.67
C SER A 82 25.74 -23.20 -3.42
N ASP A 83 26.00 -23.95 -2.32
CA ASP A 83 25.23 -23.83 -1.06
C ASP A 83 25.25 -22.41 -0.50
N ALA A 84 26.39 -21.71 -0.51
CA ALA A 84 26.49 -20.32 -0.04
C ALA A 84 25.65 -19.35 -0.87
N PHE A 85 25.52 -19.58 -2.18
CA PHE A 85 24.63 -18.80 -3.04
C PHE A 85 23.15 -19.18 -2.82
N GLN A 86 22.89 -20.43 -2.47
CA GLN A 86 21.56 -20.91 -2.05
C GLN A 86 21.11 -20.22 -0.77
N ASP A 87 21.99 -20.04 0.22
CA ASP A 87 21.71 -19.32 1.45
C ASP A 87 21.45 -17.84 1.20
N THR A 88 22.23 -17.22 0.31
CA THR A 88 22.00 -15.83 -0.13
C THR A 88 20.67 -15.70 -0.89
N LEU A 89 20.34 -16.64 -1.77
CA LEU A 89 19.03 -16.67 -2.43
C LEU A 89 17.91 -16.91 -1.42
N SER A 90 18.08 -17.83 -0.48
CA SER A 90 17.10 -18.09 0.58
C SER A 90 16.86 -16.82 1.41
N SER A 91 17.92 -16.09 1.79
CA SER A 91 17.78 -14.83 2.53
C SER A 91 17.05 -13.72 1.75
N LEU A 92 17.09 -13.76 0.41
CA LEU A 92 16.30 -12.85 -0.44
C LEU A 92 14.80 -13.22 -0.48
N PHE A 93 14.48 -14.48 -0.09
CA PHE A 93 13.12 -14.99 -0.02
C PHE A 93 12.64 -15.20 1.42
N ASP A 94 13.55 -15.26 2.38
CA ASP A 94 13.30 -15.18 3.83
C ASP A 94 13.07 -13.72 4.27
N GLU A 95 12.56 -12.86 3.37
CA GLU A 95 11.91 -11.66 3.83
C GLU A 95 10.86 -12.13 4.83
N LYS A 96 11.09 -11.86 6.13
CA LYS A 96 10.03 -11.95 7.14
C LYS A 96 8.81 -11.34 6.47
N PRO A 97 7.67 -12.03 6.48
CA PRO A 97 6.50 -11.49 5.82
C PRO A 97 6.36 -10.04 6.27
N ASP A 98 6.23 -9.11 5.33
CA ASP A 98 6.14 -7.66 5.59
C ASP A 98 5.06 -7.35 6.62
N PHE A 99 4.21 -8.34 6.87
CA PHE A 99 3.07 -8.30 7.77
C PHE A 99 2.99 -9.58 8.62
N GLU A 100 2.81 -9.41 9.92
CA GLU A 100 2.35 -10.47 10.81
C GLU A 100 0.87 -10.72 10.53
N GLU A 101 0.50 -11.95 10.18
CA GLU A 101 -0.89 -12.32 9.93
C GLU A 101 -1.68 -12.32 11.23
N PHE A 102 -2.82 -11.63 11.22
CA PHE A 102 -3.74 -11.63 12.33
C PHE A 102 -4.67 -12.86 12.24
N SER A 103 -4.92 -13.52 13.37
CA SER A 103 -5.69 -14.77 13.40
C SER A 103 -7.09 -14.63 12.76
N GLN A 104 -7.36 -15.43 11.73
CA GLN A 104 -8.67 -15.48 11.09
C GLN A 104 -9.77 -15.95 12.05
N GLU A 105 -9.45 -16.88 12.95
CA GLU A 105 -10.39 -17.37 13.97
C GLU A 105 -10.87 -16.23 14.89
N VAL A 106 -9.96 -15.33 15.28
CA VAL A 106 -10.32 -14.14 16.08
C VAL A 106 -11.25 -13.23 15.30
N LEU A 107 -11.01 -13.02 14.00
CA LEU A 107 -11.89 -12.21 13.15
C LEU A 107 -13.28 -12.82 13.02
N ASP A 108 -13.35 -14.13 12.83
CA ASP A 108 -14.61 -14.84 12.70
C ASP A 108 -15.42 -14.79 13.99
N ASN A 109 -14.76 -14.93 15.15
CA ASN A 109 -15.41 -14.81 16.45
C ASN A 109 -15.96 -13.39 16.69
N LEU A 110 -15.19 -12.34 16.36
CA LEU A 110 -15.65 -10.95 16.49
C LEU A 110 -16.83 -10.64 15.54
N TYR A 111 -16.81 -11.17 14.33
CA TYR A 111 -17.90 -11.05 13.38
C TYR A 111 -19.17 -11.74 13.88
N ASN A 112 -19.04 -12.96 14.44
CA ASN A 112 -20.16 -13.70 15.03
C ASN A 112 -20.73 -13.02 16.28
N GLU A 113 -19.87 -12.42 17.13
CA GLU A 113 -20.32 -11.61 18.26
C GLU A 113 -21.16 -10.40 17.79
N LEU A 114 -20.78 -9.71 16.71
CA LEU A 114 -21.60 -8.64 16.13
C LEU A 114 -22.95 -9.19 15.66
N GLY A 115 -22.96 -10.38 15.03
CA GLY A 115 -24.16 -11.02 14.52
C GLY A 115 -25.24 -11.25 15.59
N THR A 116 -24.85 -11.42 16.84
CA THR A 116 -25.74 -11.71 17.99
C THR A 116 -25.97 -10.51 18.93
N ASN A 117 -25.31 -9.37 18.69
CA ASN A 117 -25.39 -8.20 19.57
C ASN A 117 -26.08 -7.02 18.90
N GLU A 118 -27.35 -6.80 19.25
CA GLU A 118 -28.16 -5.72 18.66
C GLU A 118 -27.64 -4.32 19.04
N GLU A 119 -27.16 -4.10 20.29
CA GLU A 119 -26.59 -2.80 20.69
C GLU A 119 -25.40 -2.40 19.80
N ALA A 120 -24.54 -3.36 19.47
CA ALA A 120 -23.40 -3.12 18.57
C ALA A 120 -23.84 -2.89 17.11
N LYS A 121 -24.87 -3.60 16.63
CA LYS A 121 -25.44 -3.33 15.30
C LYS A 121 -26.06 -1.94 15.23
N ASP A 122 -26.85 -1.57 16.26
CA ASP A 122 -27.47 -0.25 16.34
C ASP A 122 -26.43 0.87 16.40
N TYR A 123 -25.30 0.61 17.06
CA TYR A 123 -24.18 1.54 17.05
C TYR A 123 -23.65 1.76 15.62
N PHE A 124 -23.39 0.71 14.84
CA PHE A 124 -22.98 0.88 13.45
C PHE A 124 -24.05 1.60 12.61
N LYS A 125 -25.33 1.24 12.79
CA LYS A 125 -26.46 1.93 12.13
C LYS A 125 -26.53 3.41 12.51
N SER A 126 -26.31 3.75 13.79
CA SER A 126 -26.27 5.15 14.24
C SER A 126 -25.11 5.96 13.61
N ARG A 127 -24.06 5.26 13.17
CA ARG A 127 -22.94 5.82 12.40
C ARG A 127 -23.18 5.79 10.89
N GLY A 128 -24.40 5.50 10.45
CA GLY A 128 -24.81 5.44 9.05
C GLY A 128 -24.29 4.22 8.29
N ILE A 129 -23.79 3.18 8.96
CA ILE A 129 -23.29 1.97 8.32
C ILE A 129 -24.43 0.94 8.29
N ASN A 130 -24.79 0.50 7.09
CA ASN A 130 -25.85 -0.49 6.87
C ASN A 130 -25.35 -1.93 7.03
N GLU A 131 -26.28 -2.90 7.07
CA GLU A 131 -25.96 -4.31 7.26
C GLU A 131 -25.14 -4.91 6.12
N GLU A 132 -25.37 -4.48 4.89
CA GLU A 132 -24.59 -4.89 3.73
C GLU A 132 -23.11 -4.51 3.88
N SER A 133 -22.84 -3.29 4.32
CA SER A 133 -21.48 -2.82 4.60
C SER A 133 -20.87 -3.56 5.79
N MET A 134 -21.62 -3.85 6.85
CA MET A 134 -21.14 -4.65 7.98
C MET A 134 -20.70 -6.04 7.52
N GLN A 135 -21.46 -6.68 6.66
CA GLN A 135 -21.14 -7.98 6.08
C GLN A 135 -19.94 -7.89 5.12
N TYR A 136 -19.94 -6.92 4.19
CA TYR A 136 -18.89 -6.75 3.19
C TYR A 136 -17.51 -6.54 3.81
N PHE A 137 -17.42 -5.70 4.84
CA PHE A 137 -16.18 -5.42 5.55
C PHE A 137 -15.90 -6.39 6.69
N ARG A 138 -16.79 -7.37 6.93
CA ARG A 138 -16.73 -8.32 8.07
C ARG A 138 -16.49 -7.59 9.38
N LEU A 139 -17.30 -6.56 9.63
CA LEU A 139 -17.21 -5.79 10.87
C LEU A 139 -17.51 -6.69 12.05
N GLY A 140 -16.90 -6.41 13.18
CA GLY A 140 -17.00 -7.21 14.38
C GLY A 140 -17.39 -6.41 15.60
N TYR A 141 -17.62 -7.12 16.68
CA TYR A 141 -17.80 -6.54 18.00
C TYR A 141 -17.03 -7.34 19.04
N SER A 142 -16.43 -6.68 20.00
CA SER A 142 -15.84 -7.32 21.17
C SER A 142 -16.62 -6.93 22.42
N SER A 143 -17.41 -7.86 22.94
CA SER A 143 -18.15 -7.69 24.20
C SER A 143 -17.19 -7.45 25.37
N LYS A 144 -16.06 -8.16 25.39
CA LYS A 144 -15.00 -8.00 26.42
C LYS A 144 -14.44 -6.58 26.47
N MET A 145 -14.34 -5.90 25.34
CA MET A 145 -13.79 -4.54 25.28
C MET A 145 -14.86 -3.46 25.11
N GLY A 146 -16.12 -3.81 24.83
CA GLY A 146 -17.19 -2.87 24.49
C GLY A 146 -16.88 -2.07 23.22
N MET A 147 -16.31 -2.72 22.19
CA MET A 147 -15.81 -2.04 21.00
C MET A 147 -16.39 -2.60 19.72
N ALA A 148 -16.84 -1.72 18.84
CA ALA A 148 -17.04 -1.96 17.44
C ALA A 148 -15.67 -2.14 16.77
N ILE A 149 -15.52 -3.19 15.95
CA ILE A 149 -14.24 -3.63 15.39
C ILE A 149 -14.27 -3.56 13.86
N VAL A 150 -13.22 -3.01 13.28
CA VAL A 150 -12.99 -2.98 11.83
C VAL A 150 -11.70 -3.73 11.53
N PRO A 151 -11.75 -4.85 10.78
CA PRO A 151 -10.55 -5.56 10.34
C PRO A 151 -9.73 -4.76 9.33
N VAL A 152 -8.42 -4.80 9.47
CA VAL A 152 -7.47 -4.18 8.52
C VAL A 152 -6.64 -5.25 7.84
N HIS A 153 -6.45 -5.10 6.54
CA HIS A 153 -5.71 -6.04 5.70
C HIS A 153 -4.45 -5.39 5.11
N SER A 154 -3.45 -6.20 4.85
CA SER A 154 -2.28 -5.81 4.06
C SER A 154 -2.69 -5.44 2.63
N PRO A 155 -1.82 -4.82 1.83
CA PRO A 155 -2.11 -4.60 0.42
C PRO A 155 -2.43 -5.88 -0.37
N ASP A 156 -1.97 -7.04 0.10
CA ASP A 156 -2.22 -8.33 -0.57
C ASP A 156 -3.45 -9.08 -0.04
N GLY A 157 -4.11 -8.50 0.98
CA GLY A 157 -5.37 -9.00 1.52
C GLY A 157 -5.24 -9.91 2.73
N LEU A 158 -4.03 -10.04 3.31
CA LEU A 158 -3.85 -10.74 4.58
C LEU A 158 -4.39 -9.88 5.73
N PRO A 159 -5.15 -10.45 6.68
CA PRO A 159 -5.54 -9.71 7.88
C PRO A 159 -4.30 -9.38 8.71
N VAL A 160 -4.12 -8.11 9.09
CA VAL A 160 -2.91 -7.62 9.79
C VAL A 160 -3.20 -6.86 11.06
N GLY A 161 -4.46 -6.72 11.42
CA GLY A 161 -4.85 -6.09 12.67
C GLY A 161 -6.28 -5.55 12.67
N LEU A 162 -6.59 -4.80 13.72
CA LEU A 162 -7.92 -4.31 14.04
C LEU A 162 -7.88 -2.82 14.39
N VAL A 163 -8.93 -2.12 13.99
CA VAL A 163 -9.30 -0.81 14.53
C VAL A 163 -10.54 -1.00 15.40
N GLY A 164 -10.45 -0.60 16.67
CA GLY A 164 -11.55 -0.65 17.61
C GLY A 164 -12.07 0.74 17.97
N ARG A 165 -13.39 0.90 18.06
CA ARG A 165 -14.06 2.11 18.53
C ARG A 165 -15.08 1.75 19.61
N SER A 166 -14.98 2.36 20.79
CA SER A 166 -15.94 2.12 21.87
C SER A 166 -17.34 2.53 21.43
N ILE A 167 -18.33 1.70 21.75
CA ILE A 167 -19.74 1.99 21.50
C ILE A 167 -20.35 2.93 22.54
N LYS A 168 -19.67 3.12 23.68
CA LYS A 168 -20.16 3.93 24.82
C LYS A 168 -19.42 5.26 24.98
N GLU A 169 -18.15 5.30 24.57
CA GLU A 169 -17.28 6.43 24.81
C GLU A 169 -16.58 6.88 23.52
N LYS A 170 -16.10 8.12 23.46
CA LYS A 170 -15.25 8.58 22.36
C LYS A 170 -13.81 8.05 22.55
N LYS A 171 -13.62 6.74 22.38
CA LYS A 171 -12.34 6.05 22.56
C LYS A 171 -12.04 5.16 21.38
N PHE A 172 -10.80 5.25 20.88
CA PHE A 172 -10.27 4.42 19.83
C PHE A 172 -9.14 3.55 20.37
N LYS A 173 -9.04 2.34 19.87
CA LYS A 173 -7.93 1.42 20.17
C LYS A 173 -7.63 0.58 18.96
N ASN A 174 -6.38 0.56 18.56
CA ASN A 174 -5.92 -0.34 17.51
C ASN A 174 -5.25 -1.56 18.15
N SER A 175 -5.21 -2.68 17.41
CA SER A 175 -4.37 -3.81 17.81
C SER A 175 -2.90 -3.38 17.90
N THR A 176 -2.14 -4.00 18.80
CA THR A 176 -0.79 -3.56 19.19
C THR A 176 0.17 -3.50 17.99
N ASN A 177 0.07 -4.45 17.08
CA ASN A 177 0.99 -4.57 15.93
C ASN A 177 0.35 -4.13 14.61
N LEU A 178 -0.71 -3.30 14.63
CA LEU A 178 -1.30 -2.79 13.39
C LEU A 178 -0.26 -1.98 12.59
N PRO A 179 0.17 -2.44 11.40
CA PRO A 179 1.25 -1.82 10.63
C PRO A 179 0.74 -0.62 9.79
N LYS A 180 0.28 0.44 10.48
CA LYS A 180 -0.30 1.65 9.86
C LYS A 180 0.63 2.33 8.84
N ASN A 181 1.93 2.16 9.01
CA ASN A 181 2.94 2.71 8.10
C ASN A 181 3.12 1.90 6.81
N LYS A 182 2.61 0.67 6.74
CA LYS A 182 2.78 -0.23 5.61
C LYS A 182 1.47 -0.57 4.89
N THR A 183 0.32 -0.15 5.42
CA THR A 183 -0.99 -0.40 4.81
C THR A 183 -1.94 0.77 5.02
N MET A 184 -3.04 0.76 4.27
CA MET A 184 -4.19 1.65 4.41
C MET A 184 -5.45 0.81 4.43
N PHE A 185 -6.47 1.23 5.17
CA PHE A 185 -7.73 0.49 5.16
C PHE A 185 -8.30 0.39 3.73
N ASN A 186 -8.79 -0.79 3.38
CA ASN A 186 -9.38 -1.13 2.08
C ASN A 186 -8.42 -1.08 0.86
N ILE A 187 -7.13 -0.82 1.02
CA ILE A 187 -6.18 -0.73 -0.11
C ILE A 187 -6.15 -2.00 -0.97
N HIS A 188 -6.27 -3.18 -0.36
CA HIS A 188 -6.25 -4.48 -1.04
C HIS A 188 -7.39 -4.66 -2.04
N ARG A 189 -8.54 -4.00 -1.81
CA ARG A 189 -9.68 -4.00 -2.73
C ARG A 189 -9.60 -2.82 -3.68
N ALA A 190 -9.36 -1.61 -3.17
CA ALA A 190 -9.32 -0.37 -3.96
C ALA A 190 -8.36 -0.46 -5.14
N LYS A 191 -7.16 -1.03 -4.95
CA LYS A 191 -6.16 -1.21 -6.01
C LYS A 191 -6.58 -2.11 -7.18
N ARG A 192 -7.69 -2.87 -7.01
CA ARG A 192 -8.25 -3.77 -8.03
C ARG A 192 -9.39 -3.14 -8.81
N ILE A 193 -9.91 -2.00 -8.35
CA ILE A 193 -11.08 -1.33 -8.96
C ILE A 193 -10.65 -0.47 -10.15
N GLY A 194 -9.48 0.17 -10.06
CA GLY A 194 -8.96 1.04 -11.10
C GLY A 194 -7.85 1.95 -10.60
N GLU A 195 -7.49 2.94 -11.42
CA GLU A 195 -6.37 3.85 -11.15
C GLU A 195 -6.77 5.13 -10.39
N ASN A 196 -8.02 5.24 -9.98
CA ASN A 196 -8.52 6.36 -9.20
C ASN A 196 -8.74 5.92 -7.75
N VAL A 197 -8.44 6.78 -6.78
CA VAL A 197 -8.67 6.50 -5.36
C VAL A 197 -9.20 7.73 -4.64
N ILE A 198 -10.08 7.49 -3.67
CA ILE A 198 -10.54 8.50 -2.71
C ILE A 198 -9.83 8.23 -1.38
N ILE A 199 -9.23 9.26 -0.80
CA ILE A 199 -8.51 9.15 0.47
C ILE A 199 -9.30 9.88 1.56
N VAL A 200 -9.63 9.13 2.62
CA VAL A 200 -10.26 9.64 3.85
C VAL A 200 -9.38 9.31 5.07
N GLU A 201 -9.75 9.82 6.25
CA GLU A 201 -8.93 9.60 7.45
C GLU A 201 -9.30 8.34 8.20
N SER A 202 -10.57 8.10 8.45
CA SER A 202 -11.01 6.99 9.29
C SER A 202 -11.59 5.82 8.52
N THR A 203 -11.59 4.65 9.14
CA THR A 203 -12.22 3.44 8.58
C THR A 203 -13.72 3.59 8.42
N PHE A 204 -14.38 4.34 9.31
CA PHE A 204 -15.83 4.60 9.24
C PHE A 204 -16.16 5.48 8.04
N ASP A 205 -15.37 6.53 7.77
CA ASP A 205 -15.53 7.38 6.60
C ASP A 205 -15.36 6.58 5.30
N ALA A 206 -14.32 5.72 5.27
CA ALA A 206 -14.11 4.85 4.11
C ALA A 206 -15.30 3.91 3.86
N ILE A 207 -15.90 3.35 4.93
CA ILE A 207 -17.09 2.51 4.80
C ILE A 207 -18.29 3.33 4.29
N ARG A 208 -18.47 4.55 4.77
CA ARG A 208 -19.53 5.47 4.31
C ARG A 208 -19.38 5.86 2.84
N VAL A 209 -18.16 6.20 2.42
CA VAL A 209 -17.85 6.52 1.02
C VAL A 209 -18.04 5.28 0.12
N HIS A 210 -17.61 4.10 0.58
CA HIS A 210 -17.87 2.85 -0.13
C HIS A 210 -19.36 2.58 -0.30
N GLN A 211 -20.14 2.74 0.77
CA GLN A 211 -21.60 2.56 0.78
C GLN A 211 -22.31 3.54 -0.18
N ALA A 212 -21.79 4.74 -0.33
CA ALA A 212 -22.27 5.73 -1.30
C ALA A 212 -21.93 5.39 -2.77
N GLY A 213 -21.35 4.21 -3.04
CA GLY A 213 -21.06 3.71 -4.39
C GLY A 213 -19.64 3.96 -4.89
N PHE A 214 -18.69 4.28 -4.01
CA PHE A 214 -17.28 4.48 -4.37
C PHE A 214 -16.37 3.42 -3.73
N PRO A 215 -16.28 2.21 -4.32
CA PRO A 215 -15.51 1.11 -3.74
C PRO A 215 -13.97 1.36 -3.76
N ASN A 216 -13.51 2.32 -4.54
CA ASN A 216 -12.11 2.74 -4.69
C ASN A 216 -11.67 3.73 -3.60
N VAL A 217 -12.17 3.59 -2.38
CA VAL A 217 -11.82 4.42 -1.22
C VAL A 217 -10.83 3.72 -0.31
N VAL A 218 -9.92 4.50 0.29
CA VAL A 218 -8.96 4.04 1.31
C VAL A 218 -8.93 4.99 2.51
N ALA A 219 -8.64 4.46 3.71
CA ALA A 219 -8.39 5.31 4.88
C ALA A 219 -6.93 5.24 5.34
N THR A 220 -6.40 6.38 5.83
CA THR A 220 -5.00 6.54 6.25
C THR A 220 -4.67 5.84 7.57
N LEU A 221 -5.67 5.49 8.38
CA LEU A 221 -5.52 4.92 9.72
C LEU A 221 -4.83 5.84 10.73
N GLY A 222 -4.85 7.14 10.50
CA GLY A 222 -4.32 8.19 11.36
C GLY A 222 -3.90 9.42 10.55
N GLY A 223 -3.61 10.53 11.25
CA GLY A 223 -3.31 11.84 10.67
C GLY A 223 -1.93 11.97 9.99
N HIS A 224 -1.25 10.86 9.69
CA HIS A 224 0.06 10.91 9.03
C HIS A 224 0.24 9.73 8.06
N LEU A 225 0.78 10.01 6.88
CA LEU A 225 1.17 8.99 5.91
C LEU A 225 2.68 8.77 5.93
N SER A 226 3.09 7.52 6.03
CA SER A 226 4.49 7.10 5.91
C SER A 226 5.02 7.25 4.48
N LYS A 227 6.30 6.97 4.26
CA LYS A 227 6.86 6.86 2.91
C LYS A 227 6.29 5.66 2.17
N GLU A 228 6.06 4.57 2.87
CA GLU A 228 5.50 3.33 2.34
C GLU A 228 4.05 3.52 1.90
N ASN A 229 3.21 4.21 2.71
CA ASN A 229 1.83 4.55 2.31
C ASN A 229 1.82 5.40 1.03
N ILE A 230 2.68 6.43 0.94
CA ILE A 230 2.84 7.23 -0.29
C ILE A 230 3.32 6.35 -1.46
N GLY A 231 4.24 5.42 -1.20
CA GLY A 231 4.69 4.44 -2.19
C GLY A 231 3.56 3.56 -2.73
N LEU A 232 2.64 3.12 -1.86
CA LEU A 232 1.44 2.37 -2.27
C LEU A 232 0.53 3.20 -3.17
N LEU A 233 0.23 4.44 -2.76
CA LEU A 233 -0.61 5.36 -3.55
C LEU A 233 0.03 5.65 -4.90
N ASN A 234 1.32 5.92 -4.93
CA ASN A 234 2.07 6.21 -6.15
C ASN A 234 2.13 5.01 -7.10
N ARG A 235 2.20 3.79 -6.56
CA ARG A 235 2.28 2.55 -7.32
C ARG A 235 0.97 2.16 -7.99
N TYR A 236 -0.17 2.36 -7.30
CA TYR A 236 -1.44 1.79 -7.74
C TYR A 236 -2.39 2.80 -8.36
N PHE A 237 -2.22 4.11 -8.12
CA PHE A 237 -3.19 5.10 -8.55
C PHE A 237 -2.56 6.24 -9.33
N ASN A 238 -3.30 6.75 -10.32
CA ASN A 238 -2.93 7.90 -11.15
C ASN A 238 -3.71 9.15 -10.77
N ARG A 239 -4.97 8.99 -10.33
CA ARG A 239 -5.83 10.06 -9.84
C ARG A 239 -6.17 9.86 -8.37
N ILE A 240 -6.09 10.91 -7.60
CA ILE A 240 -6.31 10.90 -6.15
C ILE A 240 -7.30 11.99 -5.80
N ILE A 241 -8.43 11.62 -5.19
CA ILE A 241 -9.40 12.56 -4.63
C ILE A 241 -9.16 12.61 -3.12
N ILE A 242 -8.74 13.76 -2.62
CA ILE A 242 -8.53 14.01 -1.20
C ILE A 242 -9.86 14.40 -0.57
N MET A 243 -10.29 13.63 0.43
CA MET A 243 -11.53 13.84 1.18
C MET A 243 -11.25 13.68 2.69
N THR A 244 -10.22 14.40 3.18
CA THR A 244 -9.83 14.42 4.59
C THR A 244 -10.78 15.29 5.40
N ASP A 245 -10.74 15.21 6.74
CA ASP A 245 -11.58 15.96 7.65
C ASP A 245 -11.49 17.48 7.37
N SER A 246 -12.57 18.23 7.62
CA SER A 246 -12.64 19.67 7.36
C SER A 246 -11.89 20.53 8.38
N ASP A 247 -11.38 19.93 9.45
CA ASP A 247 -10.61 20.62 10.47
C ASP A 247 -9.16 20.91 10.03
N LEU A 248 -8.42 21.65 10.86
CA LEU A 248 -7.03 22.03 10.54
C LEU A 248 -6.12 20.82 10.31
N ALA A 249 -6.26 19.77 11.13
CA ALA A 249 -5.43 18.56 11.02
C ALA A 249 -5.70 17.81 9.72
N GLY A 250 -6.97 17.65 9.34
CA GLY A 250 -7.36 17.01 8.08
C GLY A 250 -6.90 17.83 6.87
N ARG A 251 -6.98 19.16 6.93
CA ARG A 251 -6.45 20.03 5.90
C ARG A 251 -4.93 19.89 5.75
N GLU A 252 -4.17 19.89 6.84
CA GLU A 252 -2.72 19.69 6.82
C GLU A 252 -2.35 18.32 6.25
N LEU A 253 -3.07 17.26 6.63
CA LEU A 253 -2.90 15.93 6.08
C LEU A 253 -3.12 15.94 4.57
N GLY A 254 -4.22 16.53 4.10
CA GLY A 254 -4.54 16.62 2.67
C GLY A 254 -3.46 17.36 1.88
N LEU A 255 -2.99 18.52 2.37
CA LEU A 255 -1.90 19.28 1.76
C LEU A 255 -0.59 18.49 1.74
N SER A 256 -0.30 17.72 2.79
CA SER A 256 0.85 16.82 2.84
C SER A 256 0.76 15.73 1.77
N ILE A 257 -0.42 15.11 1.60
CA ILE A 257 -0.68 14.12 0.53
C ILE A 257 -0.43 14.74 -0.84
N ALA A 258 -1.07 15.86 -1.15
CA ALA A 258 -0.94 16.56 -2.42
C ALA A 258 0.52 16.94 -2.73
N SER A 259 1.26 17.44 -1.74
CA SER A 259 2.64 17.84 -1.91
C SER A 259 3.59 16.68 -2.21
N ARG A 260 3.30 15.48 -1.69
CA ARG A 260 4.14 14.27 -1.85
C ARG A 260 3.80 13.44 -3.08
N LEU A 261 2.64 13.70 -3.73
CA LEU A 261 2.14 13.00 -4.91
C LEU A 261 1.96 13.95 -6.12
N ARG A 262 2.85 14.94 -6.26
CA ARG A 262 2.79 15.97 -7.32
C ARG A 262 2.81 15.44 -8.75
N ASN A 263 3.24 14.21 -8.94
CA ASN A 263 3.23 13.51 -10.24
C ASN A 263 1.90 12.84 -10.55
N LYS A 264 0.89 13.02 -9.71
CA LYS A 264 -0.45 12.45 -9.86
C LYS A 264 -1.49 13.54 -10.13
N ASP A 265 -2.62 13.14 -10.68
CA ASP A 265 -3.79 14.01 -10.84
C ASP A 265 -4.48 14.15 -9.47
N ILE A 266 -4.25 15.28 -8.80
CA ILE A 266 -4.78 15.56 -7.45
C ILE A 266 -6.05 16.38 -7.56
N LEU A 267 -7.11 15.85 -7.00
CA LEU A 267 -8.40 16.51 -6.83
C LEU A 267 -8.75 16.59 -5.34
N TRP A 268 -9.58 17.55 -5.00
CA TRP A 268 -10.14 17.73 -3.66
C TRP A 268 -11.64 17.58 -3.72
N ALA A 269 -12.21 16.78 -2.84
CA ALA A 269 -13.66 16.69 -2.70
C ALA A 269 -14.23 18.10 -2.45
N SER A 270 -15.35 18.42 -3.09
CA SER A 270 -15.98 19.75 -3.02
C SER A 270 -17.47 19.64 -3.12
N TYR A 271 -18.22 20.14 -2.12
CA TYR A 271 -19.67 20.18 -2.15
C TYR A 271 -20.17 21.25 -3.12
N GLU A 272 -19.64 22.46 -2.98
CA GLU A 272 -19.85 23.61 -3.85
C GLU A 272 -18.62 24.53 -3.84
N TYR A 273 -18.59 25.53 -4.72
CA TYR A 273 -17.45 26.43 -4.82
C TYR A 273 -17.09 27.07 -3.47
N GLY A 274 -15.84 26.90 -3.07
CA GLY A 274 -15.31 27.38 -1.78
C GLY A 274 -15.70 26.57 -0.56
N LYS A 275 -16.49 25.50 -0.72
CA LYS A 275 -16.89 24.63 0.39
C LYS A 275 -16.54 23.17 0.09
N ILE A 276 -15.74 22.60 0.94
CA ILE A 276 -15.34 21.19 0.84
C ILE A 276 -16.52 20.29 1.17
N TYR A 277 -17.25 20.58 2.26
CA TYR A 277 -18.37 19.80 2.75
C TYR A 277 -19.64 20.63 2.94
N PRO A 278 -20.83 20.00 2.91
CA PRO A 278 -22.09 20.65 3.15
C PRO A 278 -22.25 21.00 4.64
N HIS A 279 -22.92 22.10 4.91
CA HIS A 279 -23.28 22.54 6.25
C HIS A 279 -22.07 22.60 7.21
N GLU A 280 -22.19 21.99 8.38
CA GLU A 280 -21.14 21.89 9.41
C GLU A 280 -20.52 20.47 9.45
N ALA A 281 -20.66 19.67 8.38
CA ALA A 281 -20.09 18.35 8.32
C ALA A 281 -18.55 18.41 8.46
N LYS A 282 -18.00 17.57 9.31
CA LYS A 282 -16.55 17.50 9.56
C LYS A 282 -15.87 16.46 8.69
N ASP A 283 -16.54 15.35 8.48
CA ASP A 283 -16.04 14.18 7.77
C ASP A 283 -17.15 13.50 6.97
N ALA A 284 -16.83 12.47 6.22
CA ALA A 284 -17.82 11.70 5.46
C ALA A 284 -18.82 10.95 6.36
N GLY A 285 -18.50 10.69 7.61
CA GLY A 285 -19.41 10.09 8.59
C GLY A 285 -20.58 10.99 8.98
N ASP A 286 -20.41 12.30 8.88
CA ASP A 286 -21.44 13.29 9.20
C ASP A 286 -22.38 13.59 8.02
N MET A 287 -22.08 13.08 6.81
CA MET A 287 -22.81 13.39 5.57
C MET A 287 -23.87 12.36 5.22
N SER A 288 -24.90 12.78 4.48
CA SER A 288 -25.76 11.86 3.76
C SER A 288 -25.03 11.23 2.56
N GLU A 289 -25.52 10.10 2.07
CA GLU A 289 -24.95 9.49 0.85
C GLU A 289 -25.00 10.44 -0.36
N LYS A 290 -26.07 11.22 -0.48
CA LYS A 290 -26.22 12.22 -1.55
C LYS A 290 -25.14 13.30 -1.47
N ASP A 291 -24.81 13.76 -0.27
CA ASP A 291 -23.77 14.76 -0.05
C ASP A 291 -22.38 14.19 -0.36
N ILE A 292 -22.10 12.96 0.08
CA ILE A 292 -20.85 12.26 -0.27
C ILE A 292 -20.70 12.16 -1.80
N ILE A 293 -21.77 11.75 -2.49
CA ILE A 293 -21.77 11.65 -3.96
C ILE A 293 -21.53 13.03 -4.59
N ALA A 294 -22.17 14.07 -4.08
CA ALA A 294 -21.99 15.43 -4.57
C ALA A 294 -20.52 15.89 -4.39
N CYS A 295 -19.96 15.73 -3.19
CA CYS A 295 -18.59 16.12 -2.88
C CYS A 295 -17.56 15.45 -3.80
N ILE A 296 -17.75 14.17 -4.12
CA ILE A 296 -16.82 13.43 -4.96
C ILE A 296 -17.00 13.80 -6.44
N LYS A 297 -18.23 13.96 -6.91
CA LYS A 297 -18.50 14.32 -8.31
C LYS A 297 -18.08 15.75 -8.64
N ASN A 298 -18.17 16.66 -7.69
CA ASN A 298 -17.79 18.07 -7.83
C ASN A 298 -16.32 18.32 -7.43
N ALA A 299 -15.51 17.26 -7.30
CA ALA A 299 -14.12 17.41 -6.90
C ALA A 299 -13.37 18.38 -7.83
N VAL A 300 -12.58 19.26 -7.24
CA VAL A 300 -11.86 20.34 -7.92
C VAL A 300 -10.37 20.08 -7.96
N SER A 301 -9.65 20.72 -8.87
CA SER A 301 -8.19 20.59 -8.98
C SER A 301 -7.45 21.17 -7.77
N ASP A 302 -6.21 20.71 -7.52
CA ASP A 302 -5.37 21.24 -6.44
C ASP A 302 -5.10 22.75 -6.60
N ILE A 303 -5.01 23.24 -7.83
CA ILE A 303 -4.83 24.67 -8.11
C ILE A 303 -6.08 25.45 -7.66
N GLU A 304 -7.25 24.99 -8.03
CA GLU A 304 -8.51 25.64 -7.68
C GLU A 304 -8.75 25.61 -6.16
N TYR A 305 -8.55 24.45 -5.52
CA TYR A 305 -8.63 24.33 -4.06
C TYR A 305 -7.72 25.32 -3.33
N ARG A 306 -6.47 25.46 -3.75
CA ARG A 306 -5.52 26.42 -3.15
C ARG A 306 -5.92 27.87 -3.34
N SER A 307 -6.56 28.20 -4.47
CA SER A 307 -7.03 29.56 -4.72
C SER A 307 -8.14 30.02 -3.76
N TRP A 308 -8.89 29.08 -3.15
CA TRP A 308 -9.91 29.41 -2.15
C TRP A 308 -9.32 29.68 -0.76
N ASN A 309 -8.09 29.25 -0.52
CA ASN A 309 -7.46 29.22 0.80
C ASN A 309 -6.18 30.06 0.84
N SER A 310 -5.93 30.86 -0.18
CA SER A 310 -4.91 31.90 -0.26
C SER A 310 -5.55 33.26 0.10
#